data_136ce5363777832f9e97f46c6b2b524a
#
_entry.id   136ce5363777832f9e97f46c6b2b524a
#
_cell.length_a   1.000
_cell.length_b   1.000
_cell.length_c   1.000
_cell.angle_alpha   90.00
_cell.angle_beta   90.00
_cell.angle_gamma   90.00
#
_symmetry.space_group_name_H-M   'P 1'
#
loop_
_entity.id
_entity.type
_entity.pdbx_description
1 polymer ?
#
loop_
_entity_poly.entity_id
_entity_poly.type
_entity_poly.pdbx_seq_one_letter_code
_entity_poly.pdbx_strand_id
1 'polypeptide(L)'
;MPASFVHLRLHTEYSLVDGLVRIKPLVKTLVGMNMPAVAVTDQNNMCSLVKFYKNAMGAGIKPICGADLWLSNKDPDNPLSRISLLAMNGVGYRNLTELISRGFIDGQRNGSIIIEREWVAEASEGVIMLSAAKEGEIGIALLGGNPQEAEVLAREWMDVFPDRFYLEVQRTNRPNDEEHLHAAVALADKLGAPLVATNDVRFIKKEDFEAHETRVCIGEGRALDDPRRSKNYSEEQYLKSADEMAELFSDLPEALENSVEIAKRCNIEVKLGKHFLPNFPIPDGMTIDEYFRKVSFDGLEERLSVLLPKDTTEDYDAKRQVYVDRLNFELDIIIQMGF
;
A
#
# COMPACT_ATOMS: atom_id res chain seq x y z
N MET A 1 -22.91 -20.16 -7.33
CA MET A 1 -22.05 -20.99 -6.48
C MET A 1 -21.38 -20.06 -5.48
N PRO A 2 -21.06 -20.47 -4.26
CA PRO A 2 -20.24 -19.64 -3.37
C PRO A 2 -18.88 -19.36 -4.03
N ALA A 3 -18.26 -18.21 -3.71
CA ALA A 3 -16.94 -17.89 -4.23
C ALA A 3 -15.93 -18.94 -3.76
N SER A 4 -15.11 -19.44 -4.68
CA SER A 4 -14.08 -20.45 -4.39
C SER A 4 -12.71 -19.81 -4.15
N PHE A 5 -12.51 -18.56 -4.57
CA PHE A 5 -11.24 -17.84 -4.46
C PHE A 5 -11.43 -16.33 -4.56
N VAL A 6 -10.53 -15.56 -3.93
CA VAL A 6 -10.42 -14.11 -4.03
C VAL A 6 -8.94 -13.72 -4.13
N HIS A 7 -8.57 -12.89 -5.11
CA HIS A 7 -7.23 -12.33 -5.19
C HIS A 7 -6.97 -11.38 -4.02
N LEU A 8 -6.01 -11.71 -3.18
CA LEU A 8 -5.61 -10.91 -2.00
C LEU A 8 -4.32 -10.14 -2.19
N ARG A 9 -3.61 -10.34 -3.30
CA ARG A 9 -2.39 -9.65 -3.65
C ARG A 9 -2.40 -9.24 -5.12
N LEU A 10 -2.38 -7.92 -5.37
CA LEU A 10 -2.44 -7.34 -6.70
C LEU A 10 -1.82 -5.96 -6.70
N HIS A 11 -0.88 -5.72 -7.62
CA HIS A 11 -0.25 -4.44 -7.87
C HIS A 11 -0.87 -3.72 -9.06
N THR A 12 -1.31 -2.49 -8.84
CA THR A 12 -1.85 -1.62 -9.88
C THR A 12 -0.76 -0.77 -10.53
N GLU A 13 -1.14 0.05 -11.51
CA GLU A 13 -0.28 1.08 -12.10
C GLU A 13 0.32 2.06 -11.07
N TYR A 14 -0.24 2.11 -9.85
CA TYR A 14 0.23 2.96 -8.75
C TYR A 14 1.40 2.35 -7.96
N SER A 15 1.74 1.08 -8.17
CA SER A 15 2.99 0.50 -7.69
C SER A 15 4.21 1.01 -8.47
N LEU A 16 4.00 1.79 -9.53
CA LEU A 16 4.96 2.46 -10.40
C LEU A 16 5.91 1.53 -11.14
N VAL A 17 6.76 0.79 -10.44
CA VAL A 17 7.81 -0.03 -11.05
C VAL A 17 7.26 -1.37 -11.55
N ASP A 18 6.47 -2.07 -10.75
CA ASP A 18 6.13 -3.48 -10.96
C ASP A 18 4.63 -3.79 -11.07
N GLY A 19 3.80 -2.79 -11.31
CA GLY A 19 2.37 -2.96 -11.50
C GLY A 19 1.88 -2.37 -12.83
N LEU A 20 1.12 -3.14 -13.63
CA LEU A 20 0.55 -2.70 -14.89
C LEU A 20 -0.99 -2.64 -14.87
N VAL A 21 -1.61 -3.13 -13.80
CA VAL A 21 -3.07 -3.24 -13.69
C VAL A 21 -3.73 -1.87 -13.58
N ARG A 22 -4.58 -1.52 -14.55
CA ARG A 22 -5.42 -0.31 -14.51
C ARG A 22 -6.76 -0.61 -13.85
N ILE A 23 -7.23 0.28 -12.98
CA ILE A 23 -8.42 0.07 -12.13
C ILE A 23 -9.70 -0.23 -12.92
N LYS A 24 -10.04 0.57 -13.93
CA LYS A 24 -11.27 0.35 -14.72
C LYS A 24 -11.26 -0.97 -15.49
N PRO A 25 -10.19 -1.32 -16.24
CA PRO A 25 -10.05 -2.65 -16.84
C PRO A 25 -10.13 -3.79 -15.83
N LEU A 26 -9.45 -3.65 -14.67
CA LEU A 26 -9.51 -4.64 -13.58
C LEU A 26 -10.94 -4.95 -13.17
N VAL A 27 -11.68 -3.91 -12.78
CA VAL A 27 -13.08 -4.07 -12.32
C VAL A 27 -13.97 -4.69 -13.40
N LYS A 28 -13.81 -4.26 -14.67
CA LYS A 28 -14.54 -4.85 -15.79
C LYS A 28 -14.24 -6.35 -15.98
N THR A 29 -12.96 -6.74 -15.85
CA THR A 29 -12.53 -8.13 -15.97
C THR A 29 -13.09 -8.98 -14.83
N LEU A 30 -13.04 -8.50 -13.59
CA LEU A 30 -13.56 -9.20 -12.40
C LEU A 30 -15.08 -9.44 -12.50
N VAL A 31 -15.84 -8.45 -12.99
CA VAL A 31 -17.27 -8.64 -13.27
C VAL A 31 -17.48 -9.74 -14.30
N GLY A 32 -16.69 -9.74 -15.38
CA GLY A 32 -16.77 -10.81 -16.41
C GLY A 32 -16.41 -12.21 -15.91
N MET A 33 -15.55 -12.28 -14.87
CA MET A 33 -15.15 -13.53 -14.19
C MET A 33 -16.08 -13.92 -13.02
N ASN A 34 -17.11 -13.13 -12.72
CA ASN A 34 -17.98 -13.29 -11.55
C ASN A 34 -17.21 -13.32 -10.21
N MET A 35 -16.09 -12.63 -10.11
CA MET A 35 -15.36 -12.51 -8.86
C MET A 35 -16.03 -11.49 -7.93
N PRO A 36 -16.37 -11.86 -6.68
CA PRO A 36 -17.12 -11.00 -5.77
C PRO A 36 -16.27 -9.93 -5.08
N ALA A 37 -14.98 -10.14 -5.00
CA ALA A 37 -14.05 -9.28 -4.26
C ALA A 37 -12.64 -9.33 -4.87
N VAL A 38 -11.83 -8.34 -4.54
CA VAL A 38 -10.39 -8.30 -4.87
C VAL A 38 -9.67 -7.37 -3.90
N ALA A 39 -8.43 -7.72 -3.54
CA ALA A 39 -7.54 -6.81 -2.84
C ALA A 39 -6.66 -6.04 -3.84
N VAL A 40 -6.31 -4.81 -3.46
CA VAL A 40 -5.23 -4.05 -4.07
C VAL A 40 -4.18 -3.81 -3.00
N THR A 41 -2.95 -4.21 -3.29
CA THR A 41 -1.80 -4.18 -2.38
C THR A 41 -0.60 -3.52 -3.05
N ASP A 42 -0.77 -2.25 -3.46
CA ASP A 42 0.30 -1.51 -4.12
C ASP A 42 1.54 -1.39 -3.23
N GLN A 43 2.71 -1.36 -3.85
CA GLN A 43 3.99 -1.31 -3.15
C GLN A 43 4.17 0.00 -2.39
N ASN A 44 4.27 -0.08 -1.07
CA ASN A 44 4.51 1.03 -0.14
C ASN A 44 3.52 2.22 -0.28
N ASN A 45 2.33 2.03 -0.83
CA ASN A 45 1.35 3.10 -0.96
C ASN A 45 -0.09 2.59 -1.08
N MET A 46 -1.05 3.50 -0.87
CA MET A 46 -2.47 3.30 -1.12
C MET A 46 -3.04 4.37 -2.07
N CYS A 47 -2.24 4.87 -3.01
CA CYS A 47 -2.64 5.95 -3.90
C CYS A 47 -3.81 5.57 -4.83
N SER A 48 -3.96 4.30 -5.14
CA SER A 48 -5.08 3.77 -5.95
C SER A 48 -6.42 3.72 -5.22
N LEU A 49 -6.42 3.76 -3.86
CA LEU A 49 -7.53 3.35 -3.01
C LEU A 49 -8.86 4.02 -3.37
N VAL A 50 -8.93 5.35 -3.41
CA VAL A 50 -10.20 6.06 -3.62
C VAL A 50 -10.78 5.75 -5.00
N LYS A 51 -9.92 5.72 -6.03
CA LYS A 51 -10.31 5.37 -7.40
C LYS A 51 -10.77 3.91 -7.49
N PHE A 52 -10.03 3.01 -6.85
CA PHE A 52 -10.36 1.58 -6.78
C PHE A 52 -11.68 1.36 -6.05
N TYR A 53 -11.81 1.86 -4.81
CA TYR A 53 -13.00 1.72 -3.98
C TYR A 53 -14.27 2.17 -4.72
N LYS A 54 -14.23 3.38 -5.32
CA LYS A 54 -15.38 3.93 -6.05
C LYS A 54 -15.79 3.07 -7.25
N ASN A 55 -14.81 2.59 -8.04
CA ASN A 55 -15.10 1.77 -9.21
C ASN A 55 -15.59 0.36 -8.83
N ALA A 56 -14.96 -0.28 -7.84
CA ALA A 56 -15.32 -1.61 -7.39
C ALA A 56 -16.72 -1.64 -6.77
N MET A 57 -17.01 -0.73 -5.82
CA MET A 57 -18.34 -0.60 -5.21
C MET A 57 -19.42 -0.31 -6.24
N GLY A 58 -19.16 0.57 -7.21
CA GLY A 58 -20.10 0.88 -8.29
C GLY A 58 -20.40 -0.28 -9.23
N ALA A 59 -19.55 -1.29 -9.26
CA ALA A 59 -19.70 -2.51 -10.07
C ALA A 59 -20.17 -3.74 -9.26
N GLY A 60 -20.42 -3.58 -7.94
CA GLY A 60 -20.81 -4.68 -7.06
C GLY A 60 -19.65 -5.60 -6.65
N ILE A 61 -18.41 -5.19 -6.85
CA ILE A 61 -17.21 -5.90 -6.40
C ILE A 61 -16.80 -5.35 -5.03
N LYS A 62 -16.56 -6.22 -4.06
CA LYS A 62 -16.07 -5.83 -2.74
C LYS A 62 -14.60 -5.42 -2.80
N PRO A 63 -14.23 -4.15 -2.50
CA PRO A 63 -12.86 -3.71 -2.44
C PRO A 63 -12.21 -4.14 -1.12
N ILE A 64 -11.02 -4.74 -1.19
CA ILE A 64 -10.17 -5.02 -0.05
C ILE A 64 -8.95 -4.10 -0.18
N CYS A 65 -8.66 -3.36 0.89
CA CYS A 65 -7.56 -2.41 0.92
C CYS A 65 -6.36 -3.01 1.64
N GLY A 66 -5.20 -2.93 1.02
CA GLY A 66 -3.94 -3.38 1.58
C GLY A 66 -2.75 -2.66 1.01
N ALA A 67 -1.57 -3.09 1.41
CA ALA A 67 -0.30 -2.67 0.85
C ALA A 67 0.74 -3.78 0.99
N ASP A 68 1.59 -3.91 -0.01
CA ASP A 68 2.86 -4.65 0.08
C ASP A 68 3.93 -3.69 0.58
N LEU A 69 4.67 -4.10 1.60
CA LEU A 69 5.66 -3.24 2.25
C LEU A 69 7.03 -3.92 2.28
N TRP A 70 8.08 -3.13 2.07
CA TRP A 70 9.43 -3.55 2.36
C TRP A 70 9.67 -3.49 3.87
N LEU A 71 10.04 -4.63 4.45
CA LEU A 71 10.35 -4.79 5.86
C LEU A 71 11.86 -4.78 6.08
N SER A 72 12.32 -4.06 7.11
CA SER A 72 13.70 -4.13 7.58
C SER A 72 14.02 -5.54 8.09
N ASN A 73 15.20 -6.03 7.78
CA ASN A 73 15.67 -7.28 8.35
C ASN A 73 16.28 -7.03 9.76
N LYS A 74 16.19 -8.01 10.66
CA LYS A 74 16.88 -7.99 11.96
C LYS A 74 18.40 -7.83 11.80
N ASP A 75 18.96 -8.42 10.77
CA ASP A 75 20.35 -8.23 10.35
C ASP A 75 20.37 -7.26 9.16
N PRO A 76 20.96 -6.06 9.30
CA PRO A 76 21.04 -5.07 8.23
C PRO A 76 21.78 -5.52 6.96
N ASP A 77 22.64 -6.54 7.07
CA ASP A 77 23.39 -7.09 5.95
C ASP A 77 22.54 -8.06 5.10
N ASN A 78 21.42 -8.52 5.63
CA ASN A 78 20.48 -9.36 4.90
C ASN A 78 19.60 -8.53 3.94
N PRO A 79 19.15 -9.11 2.82
CA PRO A 79 18.26 -8.44 1.88
C PRO A 79 16.94 -8.06 2.57
N LEU A 80 16.31 -6.98 2.09
CA LEU A 80 14.97 -6.59 2.52
C LEU A 80 13.99 -7.73 2.24
N SER A 81 13.05 -7.92 3.15
CA SER A 81 11.93 -8.84 2.97
C SER A 81 10.64 -8.07 2.66
N ARG A 82 9.60 -8.79 2.25
CA ARG A 82 8.25 -8.22 2.04
C ARG A 82 7.26 -8.72 3.08
N ILE A 83 6.24 -7.92 3.31
CA ILE A 83 5.01 -8.32 3.99
C ILE A 83 3.81 -7.75 3.24
N SER A 84 2.68 -8.46 3.26
CA SER A 84 1.42 -7.96 2.73
C SER A 84 0.44 -7.73 3.87
N LEU A 85 -0.09 -6.52 3.98
CA LEU A 85 -1.01 -6.12 5.04
C LEU A 85 -2.38 -5.76 4.45
N LEU A 86 -3.46 -6.28 5.03
CA LEU A 86 -4.83 -6.03 4.60
C LEU A 86 -5.63 -5.39 5.73
N ALA A 87 -6.32 -4.30 5.46
CA ALA A 87 -7.17 -3.63 6.43
C ALA A 87 -8.50 -4.35 6.61
N MET A 88 -8.82 -4.75 7.84
CA MET A 88 -10.10 -5.40 8.19
C MET A 88 -11.23 -4.38 8.36
N ASN A 89 -10.94 -3.21 8.89
CA ASN A 89 -11.91 -2.21 9.28
C ASN A 89 -11.30 -0.80 9.28
N GLY A 90 -12.03 0.21 9.77
CA GLY A 90 -11.57 1.58 9.82
C GLY A 90 -10.35 1.82 10.72
N VAL A 91 -10.15 1.01 11.77
CA VAL A 91 -8.94 1.07 12.63
C VAL A 91 -7.73 0.58 11.84
N GLY A 92 -7.83 -0.61 11.24
CA GLY A 92 -6.75 -1.16 10.40
C GLY A 92 -6.41 -0.28 9.21
N TYR A 93 -7.41 0.35 8.58
CA TYR A 93 -7.17 1.32 7.51
C TYR A 93 -6.33 2.52 7.99
N ARG A 94 -6.65 3.07 9.16
CA ARG A 94 -5.89 4.17 9.76
C ARG A 94 -4.47 3.74 10.11
N ASN A 95 -4.33 2.62 10.81
CA ASN A 95 -3.04 2.06 11.18
C ASN A 95 -2.14 1.83 9.97
N LEU A 96 -2.70 1.27 8.88
CA LEU A 96 -1.96 1.06 7.64
C LEU A 96 -1.55 2.40 6.98
N THR A 97 -2.43 3.41 7.01
CA THR A 97 -2.13 4.76 6.49
C THR A 97 -1.00 5.42 7.29
N GLU A 98 -1.06 5.34 8.62
CA GLU A 98 -0.04 5.91 9.52
C GLU A 98 1.30 5.19 9.36
N LEU A 99 1.28 3.85 9.26
CA LEU A 99 2.46 3.03 9.03
C LEU A 99 3.18 3.41 7.73
N ILE A 100 2.43 3.52 6.63
CA ILE A 100 2.98 3.93 5.33
C ILE A 100 3.52 5.36 5.42
N SER A 101 2.78 6.29 6.04
CA SER A 101 3.23 7.67 6.22
C SER A 101 4.53 7.77 7.01
N ARG A 102 4.65 7.00 8.10
CA ARG A 102 5.88 6.89 8.89
C ARG A 102 7.05 6.34 8.05
N GLY A 103 6.79 5.36 7.19
CA GLY A 103 7.77 4.85 6.24
C GLY A 103 8.33 5.94 5.32
N PHE A 104 7.45 6.83 4.80
CA PHE A 104 7.87 7.95 3.97
C PHE A 104 8.62 9.04 4.73
N ILE A 105 8.35 9.25 6.01
CA ILE A 105 8.99 10.29 6.84
C ILE A 105 10.31 9.77 7.42
N ASP A 106 10.28 8.60 8.06
CA ASP A 106 11.37 8.08 8.87
C ASP A 106 12.10 6.87 8.25
N GLY A 107 11.47 6.20 7.28
CA GLY A 107 11.93 4.92 6.73
C GLY A 107 12.64 5.02 5.37
N GLN A 108 12.97 6.22 4.88
CA GLN A 108 13.66 6.36 3.60
C GLN A 108 15.13 5.98 3.70
N ARG A 109 15.54 4.93 2.98
CA ARG A 109 16.94 4.49 2.89
C ARG A 109 17.30 4.16 1.43
N ASN A 110 18.31 4.84 0.90
CA ASN A 110 18.82 4.61 -0.46
C ASN A 110 17.72 4.63 -1.56
N GLY A 111 16.73 5.53 -1.41
CA GLY A 111 15.62 5.66 -2.37
C GLY A 111 14.49 4.63 -2.19
N SER A 112 14.58 3.73 -1.22
CA SER A 112 13.54 2.78 -0.86
C SER A 112 12.84 3.20 0.44
N ILE A 113 11.54 2.91 0.52
CA ILE A 113 10.74 3.07 1.73
C ILE A 113 10.77 1.75 2.48
N ILE A 114 11.30 1.76 3.71
CA ILE A 114 11.49 0.56 4.53
C ILE A 114 10.70 0.75 5.82
N ILE A 115 9.94 -0.27 6.19
CA ILE A 115 9.13 -0.31 7.41
C ILE A 115 9.88 -1.13 8.46
N GLU A 116 9.98 -0.60 9.67
CA GLU A 116 10.57 -1.33 10.79
C GLU A 116 9.55 -2.32 11.40
N ARG A 117 10.05 -3.46 11.87
CA ARG A 117 9.20 -4.52 12.46
C ARG A 117 8.36 -4.02 13.63
N GLU A 118 8.95 -3.20 14.50
CA GLU A 118 8.30 -2.60 15.65
C GLU A 118 7.11 -1.74 15.24
N TRP A 119 7.22 -0.99 14.14
CA TRP A 119 6.13 -0.16 13.62
C TRP A 119 4.95 -1.02 13.12
N VAL A 120 5.25 -2.17 12.52
CA VAL A 120 4.22 -3.12 12.10
C VAL A 120 3.48 -3.69 13.31
N ALA A 121 4.21 -4.02 14.38
CA ALA A 121 3.61 -4.52 15.61
C ALA A 121 2.71 -3.47 16.27
N GLU A 122 3.14 -2.21 16.35
CA GLU A 122 2.37 -1.07 16.85
C GLU A 122 1.08 -0.86 16.04
N ALA A 123 1.13 -1.09 14.71
CA ALA A 123 0.02 -0.89 13.77
C ALA A 123 -0.84 -2.14 13.54
N SER A 124 -0.71 -3.20 14.33
CA SER A 124 -1.31 -4.51 14.06
C SER A 124 -2.83 -4.59 14.26
N GLU A 125 -3.44 -3.68 15.05
CA GLU A 125 -4.87 -3.73 15.33
C GLU A 125 -5.70 -3.50 14.05
N GLY A 126 -6.68 -4.37 13.82
CA GLY A 126 -7.57 -4.30 12.65
C GLY A 126 -6.89 -4.62 11.31
N VAL A 127 -5.71 -5.23 11.33
CA VAL A 127 -4.93 -5.61 10.15
C VAL A 127 -4.74 -7.11 10.11
N ILE A 128 -4.81 -7.71 8.92
CA ILE A 128 -4.41 -9.09 8.61
C ILE A 128 -3.04 -9.03 7.93
N MET A 129 -2.12 -9.92 8.30
CA MET A 129 -0.81 -10.07 7.70
C MET A 129 -0.71 -11.36 6.90
N LEU A 130 -0.22 -11.25 5.66
CA LEU A 130 0.24 -12.36 4.83
C LEU A 130 1.77 -12.34 4.77
N SER A 131 2.39 -13.51 4.83
CA SER A 131 3.86 -13.65 4.96
C SER A 131 4.66 -13.28 3.70
N ALA A 132 4.02 -12.86 2.61
CA ALA A 132 4.61 -12.53 1.31
C ALA A 132 5.38 -13.69 0.63
N ALA A 133 4.97 -14.92 0.90
CA ALA A 133 5.51 -16.14 0.33
C ALA A 133 7.06 -16.18 0.39
N LYS A 134 7.74 -16.54 -0.71
CA LYS A 134 9.20 -16.66 -0.77
C LYS A 134 9.94 -15.32 -0.63
N GLU A 135 9.27 -14.17 -0.82
CA GLU A 135 9.84 -12.83 -0.70
C GLU A 135 9.77 -12.28 0.73
N GLY A 136 8.99 -12.93 1.61
CA GLY A 136 8.94 -12.63 3.03
C GLY A 136 10.10 -13.25 3.80
N GLU A 137 10.40 -12.73 4.99
CA GLU A 137 11.52 -13.21 5.79
C GLU A 137 11.42 -14.69 6.16
N ILE A 138 10.20 -15.21 6.39
CA ILE A 138 9.97 -16.63 6.67
C ILE A 138 10.30 -17.46 5.42
N GLY A 139 9.86 -17.04 4.24
CA GLY A 139 10.19 -17.72 2.99
C GLY A 139 11.68 -17.69 2.65
N ILE A 140 12.34 -16.56 2.91
CA ILE A 140 13.79 -16.43 2.75
C ILE A 140 14.52 -17.40 3.67
N ALA A 141 14.12 -17.50 4.95
CA ALA A 141 14.72 -18.43 5.91
C ALA A 141 14.49 -19.89 5.51
N LEU A 142 13.29 -20.27 5.04
CA LEU A 142 12.97 -21.61 4.55
C LEU A 142 13.86 -22.00 3.38
N LEU A 143 13.95 -21.16 2.36
CA LEU A 143 14.75 -21.39 1.16
C LEU A 143 16.26 -21.30 1.43
N GLY A 144 16.66 -20.56 2.47
CA GLY A 144 18.03 -20.51 2.98
C GLY A 144 18.45 -21.73 3.77
N GLY A 145 17.58 -22.74 3.96
CA GLY A 145 17.86 -23.95 4.74
C GLY A 145 17.84 -23.74 6.25
N ASN A 146 17.17 -22.68 6.74
CA ASN A 146 17.07 -22.30 8.16
C ASN A 146 15.63 -22.48 8.69
N PRO A 147 15.06 -23.71 8.72
CA PRO A 147 13.67 -23.92 9.15
C PRO A 147 13.42 -23.56 10.63
N GLN A 148 14.43 -23.59 11.48
CA GLN A 148 14.32 -23.18 12.88
C GLN A 148 14.13 -21.67 13.01
N GLU A 149 14.85 -20.88 12.21
CA GLU A 149 14.67 -19.43 12.13
C GLU A 149 13.29 -19.08 11.57
N ALA A 150 12.87 -19.75 10.51
CA ALA A 150 11.52 -19.58 9.93
C ALA A 150 10.43 -19.84 10.97
N GLU A 151 10.58 -20.87 11.81
CA GLU A 151 9.66 -21.17 12.90
C GLU A 151 9.60 -20.05 13.94
N VAL A 152 10.74 -19.52 14.37
CA VAL A 152 10.82 -18.43 15.33
C VAL A 152 10.12 -17.18 14.77
N LEU A 153 10.45 -16.80 13.53
CA LEU A 153 9.84 -15.65 12.85
C LEU A 153 8.32 -15.79 12.70
N ALA A 154 7.85 -17.00 12.33
CA ALA A 154 6.41 -17.26 12.20
C ALA A 154 5.69 -17.14 13.55
N ARG A 155 6.25 -17.69 14.64
CA ARG A 155 5.66 -17.56 15.99
C ARG A 155 5.59 -16.09 16.43
N GLU A 156 6.66 -15.33 16.23
CA GLU A 156 6.68 -13.89 16.55
C GLU A 156 5.51 -13.15 15.84
N TRP A 157 5.29 -13.43 14.55
CA TRP A 157 4.17 -12.80 13.84
C TRP A 157 2.79 -13.33 14.26
N MET A 158 2.69 -14.60 14.60
CA MET A 158 1.45 -15.15 15.17
C MET A 158 1.10 -14.49 16.51
N ASP A 159 2.09 -14.17 17.33
CA ASP A 159 1.88 -13.45 18.59
C ASP A 159 1.44 -12.00 18.38
N VAL A 160 1.99 -11.31 17.36
CA VAL A 160 1.60 -9.93 17.00
C VAL A 160 0.23 -9.88 16.32
N PHE A 161 -0.09 -10.90 15.51
CA PHE A 161 -1.35 -10.98 14.74
C PHE A 161 -2.17 -12.23 15.13
N PRO A 162 -2.63 -12.37 16.39
CA PRO A 162 -3.40 -13.55 16.80
C PRO A 162 -4.63 -13.72 15.92
N ASP A 163 -4.80 -14.92 15.33
CA ASP A 163 -5.86 -15.27 14.38
C ASP A 163 -5.92 -14.41 13.11
N ARG A 164 -4.87 -13.65 12.80
CA ARG A 164 -4.80 -12.70 11.68
C ARG A 164 -3.50 -12.79 10.89
N PHE A 165 -2.69 -13.80 11.15
CA PHE A 165 -1.50 -14.12 10.39
C PHE A 165 -1.75 -15.34 9.51
N TYR A 166 -1.29 -15.28 8.25
CA TYR A 166 -1.39 -16.38 7.28
C TYR A 166 -0.05 -16.60 6.60
N LEU A 167 0.38 -17.86 6.52
CA LEU A 167 1.48 -18.25 5.66
C LEU A 167 0.99 -18.26 4.21
N GLU A 168 1.61 -17.42 3.39
CA GLU A 168 1.24 -17.22 1.99
C GLU A 168 1.99 -18.22 1.11
N VAL A 169 1.27 -18.85 0.18
CA VAL A 169 1.83 -19.76 -0.82
C VAL A 169 1.46 -19.32 -2.23
N GLN A 170 2.37 -19.53 -3.17
CA GLN A 170 2.22 -19.10 -4.57
C GLN A 170 2.69 -20.18 -5.53
N ARG A 171 2.05 -20.23 -6.72
CA ARG A 171 2.45 -21.02 -7.88
C ARG A 171 2.46 -20.12 -9.11
N THR A 172 3.50 -19.36 -9.26
CA THR A 172 3.67 -18.39 -10.34
C THR A 172 4.73 -18.79 -11.36
N ASN A 173 5.17 -20.05 -11.32
CA ASN A 173 6.20 -20.61 -12.19
C ASN A 173 7.54 -19.84 -12.11
N ARG A 174 7.80 -19.19 -10.97
CA ARG A 174 9.11 -18.59 -10.67
C ARG A 174 10.01 -19.63 -9.99
N PRO A 175 11.33 -19.46 -10.07
CA PRO A 175 12.27 -20.37 -9.36
C PRO A 175 11.91 -20.50 -7.88
N ASN A 176 12.00 -21.72 -7.36
CA ASN A 176 11.79 -22.08 -5.95
C ASN A 176 10.36 -21.91 -5.41
N ASP A 177 9.33 -21.66 -6.26
CA ASP A 177 7.94 -21.55 -5.81
C ASP A 177 7.46 -22.84 -5.15
N GLU A 178 7.67 -24.02 -5.78
CA GLU A 178 7.26 -25.33 -5.23
C GLU A 178 8.10 -25.73 -4.00
N GLU A 179 9.40 -25.45 -3.99
CA GLU A 179 10.25 -25.71 -2.83
C GLU A 179 9.76 -24.91 -1.61
N HIS A 180 9.50 -23.61 -1.81
CA HIS A 180 8.92 -22.76 -0.78
C HIS A 180 7.55 -23.28 -0.32
N LEU A 181 6.66 -23.64 -1.25
CA LEU A 181 5.32 -24.12 -0.94
C LEU A 181 5.36 -25.35 -0.03
N HIS A 182 6.16 -26.37 -0.39
CA HIS A 182 6.29 -27.56 0.43
C HIS A 182 6.86 -27.28 1.83
N ALA A 183 7.86 -26.40 1.92
CA ALA A 183 8.44 -26.00 3.20
C ALA A 183 7.43 -25.18 4.05
N ALA A 184 6.65 -24.30 3.43
CA ALA A 184 5.62 -23.52 4.10
C ALA A 184 4.48 -24.39 4.61
N VAL A 185 4.03 -25.42 3.85
CA VAL A 185 3.03 -26.39 4.29
C VAL A 185 3.52 -27.15 5.51
N ALA A 186 4.75 -27.66 5.48
CA ALA A 186 5.33 -28.38 6.62
C ALA A 186 5.46 -27.49 7.88
N LEU A 187 5.78 -26.21 7.69
CA LEU A 187 5.82 -25.22 8.78
C LEU A 187 4.41 -24.93 9.31
N ALA A 188 3.43 -24.78 8.42
CA ALA A 188 2.02 -24.56 8.77
C ALA A 188 1.46 -25.69 9.63
N ASP A 189 1.67 -26.94 9.21
CA ASP A 189 1.26 -28.13 9.96
C ASP A 189 1.90 -28.16 11.37
N LYS A 190 3.17 -27.84 11.45
CA LYS A 190 3.92 -27.83 12.73
C LYS A 190 3.40 -26.77 13.70
N LEU A 191 2.98 -25.60 13.19
CA LEU A 191 2.56 -24.46 13.99
C LEU A 191 1.04 -24.39 14.20
N GLY A 192 0.25 -25.11 13.43
CA GLY A 192 -1.18 -24.89 13.31
C GLY A 192 -1.53 -23.54 12.67
N ALA A 193 -0.63 -23.01 11.84
CA ALA A 193 -0.83 -21.74 11.17
C ALA A 193 -1.65 -21.91 9.88
N PRO A 194 -2.61 -21.01 9.58
CA PRO A 194 -3.40 -21.12 8.34
C PRO A 194 -2.55 -20.74 7.12
N LEU A 195 -2.76 -21.47 6.02
CA LEU A 195 -2.20 -21.16 4.70
C LEU A 195 -3.16 -20.29 3.91
N VAL A 196 -2.64 -19.45 3.00
CA VAL A 196 -3.44 -18.74 2.00
C VAL A 196 -2.74 -18.74 0.65
N ALA A 197 -3.49 -19.07 -0.42
CA ALA A 197 -3.00 -19.02 -1.79
C ALA A 197 -3.19 -17.63 -2.38
N THR A 198 -2.15 -17.10 -3.04
CA THR A 198 -2.21 -15.87 -3.85
C THR A 198 -1.54 -16.07 -5.20
N ASN A 199 -1.77 -15.15 -6.15
CA ASN A 199 -1.13 -15.20 -7.47
C ASN A 199 -0.17 -14.04 -7.73
N ASP A 200 0.02 -13.11 -6.78
CA ASP A 200 0.90 -11.94 -6.93
C ASP A 200 0.68 -11.21 -8.27
N VAL A 201 -0.57 -10.76 -8.51
CA VAL A 201 -1.02 -10.24 -9.81
C VAL A 201 -0.33 -8.94 -10.16
N ARG A 202 0.30 -8.87 -11.34
CA ARG A 202 1.03 -7.71 -11.86
C ARG A 202 0.41 -7.12 -13.12
N PHE A 203 -0.34 -7.90 -13.86
CA PHE A 203 -1.03 -7.53 -15.10
C PHE A 203 -2.33 -8.31 -15.27
N ILE A 204 -3.19 -7.87 -16.19
CA ILE A 204 -4.54 -8.46 -16.34
C ILE A 204 -4.50 -9.72 -17.18
N LYS A 205 -3.77 -9.71 -18.30
CA LYS A 205 -3.72 -10.80 -19.26
C LYS A 205 -2.31 -11.34 -19.38
N LYS A 206 -2.19 -12.62 -19.68
CA LYS A 206 -0.89 -13.28 -19.90
C LYS A 206 -0.05 -12.58 -20.98
N GLU A 207 -0.69 -12.09 -22.04
CA GLU A 207 -0.04 -11.37 -23.14
C GLU A 207 0.56 -10.01 -22.71
N ASP A 208 0.16 -9.48 -21.56
CA ASP A 208 0.68 -8.20 -21.03
C ASP A 208 2.08 -8.35 -20.40
N PHE A 209 2.63 -9.57 -20.32
CA PHE A 209 3.90 -9.84 -19.64
C PHE A 209 5.08 -9.05 -20.21
N GLU A 210 5.24 -8.97 -21.56
CA GLU A 210 6.32 -8.22 -22.17
C GLU A 210 6.23 -6.71 -21.87
N ALA A 211 5.01 -6.17 -21.85
CA ALA A 211 4.77 -4.77 -21.46
C ALA A 211 5.11 -4.53 -19.99
N HIS A 212 4.83 -5.51 -19.11
CA HIS A 212 5.23 -5.46 -17.71
C HIS A 212 6.75 -5.49 -17.54
N GLU A 213 7.45 -6.40 -18.22
CA GLU A 213 8.92 -6.47 -18.23
C GLU A 213 9.56 -5.16 -18.73
N THR A 214 8.97 -4.54 -19.77
CA THR A 214 9.38 -3.23 -20.26
C THR A 214 9.27 -2.16 -19.16
N ARG A 215 8.17 -2.17 -18.39
CA ARG A 215 7.97 -1.24 -17.28
C ARG A 215 9.01 -1.43 -16.17
N VAL A 216 9.28 -2.68 -15.81
CA VAL A 216 10.34 -3.01 -14.82
C VAL A 216 11.70 -2.51 -15.31
N CYS A 217 12.03 -2.75 -16.56
CA CYS A 217 13.29 -2.27 -17.17
C CYS A 217 13.42 -0.74 -17.12
N ILE A 218 12.33 0.00 -17.35
CA ILE A 218 12.32 1.47 -17.21
C ILE A 218 12.63 1.86 -15.76
N GLY A 219 12.03 1.18 -14.79
CA GLY A 219 12.29 1.41 -13.35
C GLY A 219 13.73 1.12 -12.94
N GLU A 220 14.33 0.07 -13.53
CA GLU A 220 15.73 -0.32 -13.27
C GLU A 220 16.76 0.48 -14.10
N GLY A 221 16.32 1.32 -15.05
CA GLY A 221 17.21 2.02 -15.97
C GLY A 221 17.96 1.07 -16.94
N ARG A 222 17.31 -0.01 -17.38
CA ARG A 222 17.87 -1.04 -18.24
C ARG A 222 17.04 -1.23 -19.50
N ALA A 223 17.66 -1.84 -20.55
CA ALA A 223 16.96 -2.28 -21.74
C ALA A 223 16.46 -3.73 -21.58
N LEU A 224 15.43 -4.12 -22.35
CA LEU A 224 14.87 -5.48 -22.31
C LEU A 224 15.87 -6.58 -22.67
N ASP A 225 16.82 -6.28 -23.56
CA ASP A 225 17.88 -7.17 -24.02
C ASP A 225 19.16 -7.13 -23.15
N ASP A 226 19.20 -6.26 -22.10
CA ASP A 226 20.34 -6.22 -21.17
C ASP A 226 20.41 -7.54 -20.36
N PRO A 227 21.47 -8.35 -20.50
CA PRO A 227 21.61 -9.62 -19.79
C PRO A 227 21.71 -9.48 -18.27
N ARG A 228 21.98 -8.26 -17.78
CA ARG A 228 22.12 -7.96 -16.33
C ARG A 228 20.81 -7.53 -15.68
N ARG A 229 19.70 -7.45 -16.45
CA ARG A 229 18.40 -7.12 -15.88
C ARG A 229 17.92 -8.23 -14.93
N SER A 230 17.20 -7.87 -13.90
CA SER A 230 16.51 -8.84 -13.06
C SER A 230 15.39 -9.54 -13.87
N LYS A 231 15.20 -10.84 -13.61
CA LYS A 231 14.12 -11.66 -14.20
C LYS A 231 13.31 -12.28 -13.08
N ASN A 232 12.73 -11.39 -12.26
CA ASN A 232 12.05 -11.77 -11.01
C ASN A 232 10.58 -12.11 -11.23
N TYR A 233 10.05 -11.88 -12.44
CA TYR A 233 8.63 -12.06 -12.77
C TYR A 233 8.45 -13.18 -13.78
N SER A 234 7.21 -13.67 -13.87
CA SER A 234 6.80 -14.68 -14.84
C SER A 234 5.51 -14.28 -15.53
N GLU A 235 5.23 -14.89 -16.68
CA GLU A 235 3.97 -14.70 -17.40
C GLU A 235 2.75 -15.23 -16.65
N GLU A 236 2.95 -15.98 -15.56
CA GLU A 236 1.88 -16.56 -14.73
C GLU A 236 1.33 -15.58 -13.66
N GLN A 237 1.91 -14.39 -13.55
CA GLN A 237 1.44 -13.36 -12.60
C GLN A 237 0.30 -12.49 -13.18
N TYR A 238 -0.52 -13.05 -14.08
CA TYR A 238 -1.73 -12.41 -14.58
C TYR A 238 -2.92 -12.65 -13.67
N LEU A 239 -4.02 -11.90 -13.90
CA LEU A 239 -5.27 -12.04 -13.17
C LEU A 239 -5.97 -13.35 -13.57
N LYS A 240 -5.70 -14.44 -12.87
CA LYS A 240 -6.30 -15.75 -13.08
C LYS A 240 -7.76 -15.77 -12.64
N SER A 241 -8.59 -16.58 -13.28
CA SER A 241 -9.95 -16.89 -12.83
C SER A 241 -9.94 -17.77 -11.57
N ALA A 242 -11.08 -17.83 -10.88
CA ALA A 242 -11.23 -18.71 -9.73
C ALA A 242 -11.06 -20.20 -10.10
N ASP A 243 -11.48 -20.59 -11.30
CA ASP A 243 -11.35 -21.97 -11.80
C ASP A 243 -9.88 -22.31 -12.08
N GLU A 244 -9.11 -21.42 -12.70
CA GLU A 244 -7.66 -21.59 -12.90
C GLU A 244 -6.91 -21.71 -11.57
N MET A 245 -7.28 -20.91 -10.56
CA MET A 245 -6.71 -21.01 -9.22
C MET A 245 -7.10 -22.29 -8.51
N ALA A 246 -8.35 -22.76 -8.69
CA ALA A 246 -8.83 -24.03 -8.14
C ALA A 246 -8.12 -25.25 -8.74
N GLU A 247 -7.81 -25.22 -10.05
CA GLU A 247 -7.01 -26.25 -10.70
C GLU A 247 -5.57 -26.23 -10.19
N LEU A 248 -4.97 -25.01 -10.10
CA LEU A 248 -3.59 -24.80 -9.71
C LEU A 248 -3.30 -25.25 -8.26
N PHE A 249 -4.25 -25.07 -7.35
CA PHE A 249 -4.15 -25.44 -5.94
C PHE A 249 -5.12 -26.57 -5.55
N SER A 250 -5.39 -27.50 -6.48
CA SER A 250 -6.32 -28.62 -6.24
C SER A 250 -5.88 -29.55 -5.10
N ASP A 251 -4.59 -29.56 -4.77
CA ASP A 251 -3.96 -30.28 -3.66
C ASP A 251 -4.01 -29.51 -2.32
N LEU A 252 -4.35 -28.21 -2.33
CA LEU A 252 -4.40 -27.35 -1.15
C LEU A 252 -5.69 -26.49 -1.14
N PRO A 253 -6.89 -27.09 -1.16
CA PRO A 253 -8.16 -26.37 -1.28
C PRO A 253 -8.40 -25.41 -0.11
N GLU A 254 -7.94 -25.71 1.11
CA GLU A 254 -8.06 -24.85 2.27
C GLU A 254 -7.34 -23.52 2.10
N ALA A 255 -6.23 -23.47 1.36
CA ALA A 255 -5.51 -22.23 1.09
C ALA A 255 -6.33 -21.29 0.18
N LEU A 256 -7.17 -21.82 -0.69
CA LEU A 256 -8.13 -21.05 -1.50
C LEU A 256 -9.31 -20.59 -0.65
N GLU A 257 -9.88 -21.47 0.16
CA GLU A 257 -11.00 -21.16 1.06
C GLU A 257 -10.62 -20.04 2.02
N ASN A 258 -9.40 -20.04 2.57
CA ASN A 258 -8.89 -18.98 3.42
C ASN A 258 -8.83 -17.62 2.72
N SER A 259 -8.64 -17.56 1.40
CA SER A 259 -8.71 -16.29 0.66
C SER A 259 -10.12 -15.66 0.74
N VAL A 260 -11.15 -16.49 0.71
CA VAL A 260 -12.54 -16.07 0.85
C VAL A 260 -12.86 -15.67 2.29
N GLU A 261 -12.36 -16.42 3.29
CA GLU A 261 -12.56 -16.10 4.70
C GLU A 261 -11.87 -14.77 5.06
N ILE A 262 -10.67 -14.51 4.57
CA ILE A 262 -10.00 -13.23 4.70
C ILE A 262 -10.84 -12.11 4.06
N ALA A 263 -11.35 -12.35 2.84
CA ALA A 263 -12.18 -11.38 2.15
C ALA A 263 -13.47 -11.04 2.93
N LYS A 264 -14.08 -11.99 3.63
CA LYS A 264 -15.25 -11.75 4.49
C LYS A 264 -14.90 -10.87 5.70
N ARG A 265 -13.68 -10.98 6.24
CA ARG A 265 -13.18 -10.24 7.40
C ARG A 265 -12.78 -8.80 7.07
N CYS A 266 -12.48 -8.48 5.81
CA CYS A 266 -12.06 -7.15 5.36
C CYS A 266 -13.27 -6.31 4.97
N ASN A 267 -13.67 -5.35 5.83
CA ASN A 267 -14.89 -4.54 5.67
C ASN A 267 -14.59 -3.06 5.96
N ILE A 268 -13.85 -2.41 5.07
CA ILE A 268 -13.57 -0.98 5.20
C ILE A 268 -14.68 -0.15 4.56
N GLU A 269 -14.98 1.00 5.17
CA GLU A 269 -15.83 2.02 4.60
C GLU A 269 -15.01 3.30 4.36
N VAL A 270 -14.87 3.68 3.10
CA VAL A 270 -14.24 4.96 2.72
C VAL A 270 -15.32 6.02 2.59
N LYS A 271 -15.30 7.00 3.50
CA LYS A 271 -16.27 8.12 3.50
C LYS A 271 -15.94 9.08 2.36
N LEU A 272 -16.73 9.01 1.29
CA LEU A 272 -16.61 9.89 0.13
C LEU A 272 -17.59 11.07 0.22
N GLY A 273 -17.23 12.20 -0.41
CA GLY A 273 -18.09 13.39 -0.50
C GLY A 273 -18.20 14.23 0.77
N LYS A 274 -17.38 13.93 1.80
CA LYS A 274 -17.23 14.81 2.96
C LYS A 274 -15.88 15.51 2.90
N HIS A 275 -15.88 16.81 3.13
CA HIS A 275 -14.66 17.59 3.28
C HIS A 275 -14.25 17.58 4.75
N PHE A 276 -13.01 17.21 5.02
CA PHE A 276 -12.39 17.25 6.34
C PHE A 276 -11.28 18.29 6.31
N LEU A 277 -11.56 19.43 6.94
CA LEU A 277 -10.54 20.44 7.13
C LEU A 277 -9.71 20.09 8.37
N PRO A 278 -8.37 20.26 8.33
CA PRO A 278 -7.55 20.02 9.50
C PRO A 278 -7.86 21.06 10.60
N ASN A 279 -7.91 20.61 11.86
CA ASN A 279 -7.89 21.52 13.00
C ASN A 279 -6.48 22.07 13.16
N PHE A 280 -6.28 23.32 12.72
CA PHE A 280 -5.01 23.99 12.91
C PHE A 280 -4.86 24.43 14.38
N PRO A 281 -3.75 24.11 15.09
CA PRO A 281 -3.54 24.55 16.44
C PRO A 281 -3.32 26.08 16.47
N ILE A 282 -4.15 26.77 17.23
CA ILE A 282 -4.07 28.20 17.44
C ILE A 282 -3.68 28.50 18.88
N PRO A 283 -3.02 29.65 19.16
CA PRO A 283 -2.72 30.07 20.53
C PRO A 283 -3.98 30.29 21.37
N ASP A 284 -3.88 30.03 22.69
CA ASP A 284 -4.97 30.26 23.61
C ASP A 284 -5.45 31.72 23.58
N GLY A 285 -6.77 31.91 23.58
CA GLY A 285 -7.40 33.22 23.61
C GLY A 285 -7.56 33.91 22.26
N MET A 286 -7.24 33.22 21.15
CA MET A 286 -7.50 33.72 19.79
C MET A 286 -8.51 32.83 19.07
N THR A 287 -9.28 33.43 18.15
CA THR A 287 -10.06 32.69 17.17
C THR A 287 -9.19 32.32 15.96
N ILE A 288 -9.65 31.33 15.16
CA ILE A 288 -8.99 30.95 13.89
C ILE A 288 -8.82 32.18 12.98
N ASP A 289 -9.87 32.99 12.83
CA ASP A 289 -9.86 34.17 11.96
C ASP A 289 -8.85 35.24 12.43
N GLU A 290 -8.78 35.50 13.72
CA GLU A 290 -7.79 36.44 14.30
C GLU A 290 -6.37 35.94 14.10
N TYR A 291 -6.13 34.66 14.33
CA TYR A 291 -4.80 34.07 14.14
C TYR A 291 -4.41 34.05 12.67
N PHE A 292 -5.35 33.71 11.77
CA PHE A 292 -5.13 33.73 10.33
C PHE A 292 -4.74 35.14 9.83
N ARG A 293 -5.49 36.19 10.27
CA ARG A 293 -5.14 37.57 9.94
C ARG A 293 -3.76 37.93 10.47
N LYS A 294 -3.48 37.63 11.73
CA LYS A 294 -2.19 37.94 12.35
C LYS A 294 -1.03 37.34 11.58
N VAL A 295 -1.03 36.03 11.35
CA VAL A 295 0.07 35.32 10.65
C VAL A 295 0.21 35.80 9.21
N SER A 296 -0.89 36.12 8.53
CA SER A 296 -0.85 36.67 7.17
C SER A 296 -0.22 38.03 7.11
N PHE A 297 -0.50 38.91 8.08
CA PHE A 297 0.15 40.23 8.17
C PHE A 297 1.62 40.12 8.58
N ASP A 298 1.94 39.26 9.54
CA ASP A 298 3.35 39.00 9.91
C ASP A 298 4.14 38.52 8.68
N GLY A 299 3.59 37.60 7.88
CA GLY A 299 4.21 37.15 6.62
C GLY A 299 4.29 38.22 5.53
N LEU A 300 3.30 39.14 5.47
CA LEU A 300 3.37 40.31 4.56
C LEU A 300 4.54 41.20 4.92
N GLU A 301 4.71 41.57 6.19
CA GLU A 301 5.81 42.41 6.63
C GLU A 301 7.19 41.79 6.36
N GLU A 302 7.33 40.49 6.60
CA GLU A 302 8.54 39.76 6.26
C GLU A 302 8.85 39.83 4.76
N ARG A 303 7.86 39.61 3.89
CA ARG A 303 8.03 39.72 2.44
C ARG A 303 8.35 41.14 1.99
N LEU A 304 7.68 42.13 2.55
CA LEU A 304 7.90 43.53 2.20
C LEU A 304 9.30 44.01 2.60
N SER A 305 9.88 43.46 3.66
CA SER A 305 11.27 43.77 4.04
C SER A 305 12.29 43.45 2.93
N VAL A 306 11.97 42.45 2.07
CA VAL A 306 12.79 42.04 0.92
C VAL A 306 12.37 42.71 -0.37
N LEU A 307 11.06 42.79 -0.64
CA LEU A 307 10.51 43.31 -1.91
C LEU A 307 10.56 44.85 -1.99
N LEU A 308 10.36 45.50 -0.87
CA LEU A 308 10.35 46.96 -0.72
C LEU A 308 11.23 47.36 0.45
N PRO A 309 12.58 47.29 0.36
CA PRO A 309 13.45 47.69 1.46
C PRO A 309 13.19 49.17 1.80
N LYS A 310 12.84 49.42 3.08
CA LYS A 310 12.37 50.75 3.53
C LYS A 310 13.36 51.85 3.27
N ASP A 311 14.67 51.58 3.38
CA ASP A 311 15.74 52.53 3.25
C ASP A 311 16.02 52.95 1.79
N THR A 312 15.55 52.16 0.81
CA THR A 312 15.84 52.38 -0.63
C THR A 312 14.61 52.57 -1.49
N THR A 313 13.41 52.40 -0.91
CA THR A 313 12.15 52.47 -1.67
C THR A 313 11.53 53.88 -1.54
N GLU A 314 11.45 54.60 -2.64
CA GLU A 314 10.66 55.85 -2.73
C GLU A 314 9.16 55.51 -2.51
N ASP A 315 8.45 56.40 -1.80
CA ASP A 315 7.01 56.24 -1.49
C ASP A 315 6.65 54.89 -0.84
N TYR A 316 7.53 54.39 0.06
CA TYR A 316 7.36 53.11 0.73
C TYR A 316 5.97 52.91 1.31
N ASP A 317 5.44 53.87 2.05
CA ASP A 317 4.13 53.76 2.70
C ASP A 317 2.99 53.66 1.69
N ALA A 318 3.02 54.39 0.61
CA ALA A 318 2.03 54.27 -0.46
C ALA A 318 2.06 52.91 -1.16
N LYS A 319 3.27 52.44 -1.47
CA LYS A 319 3.45 51.08 -2.07
C LYS A 319 3.06 49.96 -1.12
N ARG A 320 3.46 50.08 0.17
CA ARG A 320 3.04 49.11 1.20
C ARG A 320 1.52 49.06 1.34
N GLN A 321 0.84 50.23 1.31
CA GLN A 321 -0.63 50.26 1.45
C GLN A 321 -1.35 49.46 0.38
N VAL A 322 -0.85 49.44 -0.85
CA VAL A 322 -1.44 48.60 -1.94
C VAL A 322 -1.44 47.14 -1.57
N TYR A 323 -0.37 46.61 -0.96
CA TYR A 323 -0.31 45.21 -0.52
C TYR A 323 -1.22 44.96 0.69
N VAL A 324 -1.27 45.90 1.63
CA VAL A 324 -2.16 45.82 2.80
C VAL A 324 -3.63 45.79 2.39
N ASP A 325 -4.04 46.67 1.47
CA ASP A 325 -5.43 46.70 0.97
C ASP A 325 -5.79 45.41 0.23
N ARG A 326 -4.85 44.91 -0.56
CA ARG A 326 -5.06 43.63 -1.28
C ARG A 326 -5.15 42.47 -0.31
N LEU A 327 -4.28 42.37 0.69
CA LEU A 327 -4.31 41.32 1.70
C LEU A 327 -5.61 41.34 2.50
N ASN A 328 -6.07 42.54 2.94
CA ASN A 328 -7.35 42.67 3.63
C ASN A 328 -8.51 42.15 2.78
N PHE A 329 -8.57 42.54 1.51
CA PHE A 329 -9.59 42.09 0.60
C PHE A 329 -9.62 40.56 0.46
N GLU A 330 -8.47 39.92 0.30
CA GLU A 330 -8.39 38.47 0.19
C GLU A 330 -8.76 37.74 1.49
N LEU A 331 -8.29 38.23 2.64
CA LEU A 331 -8.61 37.68 3.95
C LEU A 331 -10.13 37.78 4.23
N ASP A 332 -10.75 38.90 3.91
CA ASP A 332 -12.19 39.10 4.08
C ASP A 332 -13.00 38.11 3.26
N ILE A 333 -12.61 37.85 2.00
CA ILE A 333 -13.25 36.84 1.15
C ILE A 333 -13.11 35.45 1.73
N ILE A 334 -11.88 35.03 2.12
CA ILE A 334 -11.62 33.69 2.63
C ILE A 334 -12.40 33.44 3.91
N ILE A 335 -12.39 34.41 4.85
CA ILE A 335 -13.12 34.30 6.12
C ILE A 335 -14.63 34.25 5.88
N GLN A 336 -15.14 35.10 4.96
CA GLN A 336 -16.56 35.12 4.63
C GLN A 336 -17.03 33.81 3.98
N MET A 337 -16.17 33.10 3.23
CA MET A 337 -16.46 31.81 2.65
C MET A 337 -16.51 30.66 3.69
N GLY A 338 -15.98 30.88 4.91
CA GLY A 338 -16.01 29.92 6.00
C GLY A 338 -14.99 28.77 5.87
N PHE A 339 -13.85 29.06 5.22
CA PHE A 339 -12.73 28.13 5.13
C PHE A 339 -11.82 28.19 6.35
#